data_b6e386bdd092e9bd4ae415a3f0ebc714
#
_entry.id   b6e386bdd092e9bd4ae415a3f0ebc714
#
_cell.length_a   1.000
_cell.length_b   1.000
_cell.length_c   1.000
_cell.angle_alpha   90.00
_cell.angle_beta   90.00
_cell.angle_gamma   90.00
#
_symmetry.space_group_name_H-M   'P 1'
#
loop_
_entity.id
_entity.type
_entity.pdbx_description
1 polymer ?
#
loop_
_entity_poly.entity_id
_entity_poly.type
_entity_poly.pdbx_seq_one_letter_code
_entity_poly.pdbx_strand_id
1 'polypeptide(L)'
;MSGDLNERIYRVIDANLNRLKEGLRVVEDIRRYVFDDLALSSQIKTLRHKAKIDSSEFIKFRDATNDVLKPSIKSEFDRANLTDLQIANLKRAQESARVLEECFKLIDTTNSEIFKSIRYDLYEIEKEI
;
A
#
# COMPACT_ATOMS: atom_id res chain seq x y z
N MET A 1 8.39 13.07 -24.79
CA MET A 1 8.77 13.15 -23.35
C MET A 1 7.55 13.05 -22.44
N SER A 2 6.49 13.81 -22.67
CA SER A 2 5.32 13.74 -21.77
C SER A 2 4.72 12.35 -21.69
N GLY A 3 4.56 11.63 -22.83
CA GLY A 3 4.08 10.26 -22.84
C GLY A 3 4.97 9.31 -22.05
N ASP A 4 6.28 9.44 -22.19
CA ASP A 4 7.24 8.61 -21.48
C ASP A 4 7.22 8.90 -19.97
N LEU A 5 7.08 10.15 -19.56
CA LEU A 5 6.94 10.52 -18.16
C LEU A 5 5.63 9.99 -17.57
N ASN A 6 4.52 10.08 -18.32
CA ASN A 6 3.24 9.52 -17.88
C ASN A 6 3.33 8.01 -17.69
N GLU A 7 3.98 7.30 -18.61
CA GLU A 7 4.20 5.86 -18.48
C GLU A 7 4.99 5.52 -17.23
N ARG A 8 6.02 6.31 -16.92
CA ARG A 8 6.83 6.12 -15.72
C ARG A 8 6.03 6.40 -14.44
N ILE A 9 5.16 7.41 -14.45
CA ILE A 9 4.26 7.69 -13.33
C ILE A 9 3.27 6.55 -13.15
N TYR A 10 2.74 5.98 -14.22
CA TYR A 10 1.84 4.82 -14.15
C TYR A 10 2.55 3.61 -13.55
N ARG A 11 3.83 3.43 -13.82
CA ARG A 11 4.63 2.38 -13.19
C ARG A 11 4.76 2.61 -11.68
N VAL A 12 4.95 3.85 -11.22
CA VAL A 12 4.96 4.20 -9.79
C VAL A 12 3.62 3.87 -9.14
N ILE A 13 2.52 4.23 -9.80
CA ILE A 13 1.16 3.97 -9.32
C ILE A 13 0.93 2.46 -9.19
N ASP A 14 1.24 1.68 -10.22
CA ASP A 14 1.08 0.23 -10.18
C ASP A 14 1.84 -0.40 -9.02
N ALA A 15 3.10 -0.04 -8.84
CA ALA A 15 3.93 -0.57 -7.76
C ALA A 15 3.32 -0.25 -6.39
N ASN A 16 2.83 0.97 -6.19
CA ASN A 16 2.31 1.40 -4.89
C ASN A 16 0.90 0.88 -4.61
N LEU A 17 0.06 0.66 -5.64
CA LEU A 17 -1.20 -0.05 -5.46
C LEU A 17 -0.96 -1.45 -4.90
N ASN A 18 0.02 -2.16 -5.43
CA ASN A 18 0.37 -3.49 -4.94
C ASN A 18 0.93 -3.45 -3.53
N ARG A 19 1.90 -2.57 -3.26
CA ARG A 19 2.51 -2.42 -1.93
C ARG A 19 1.47 -2.13 -0.86
N LEU A 20 0.53 -1.23 -1.15
CA LEU A 20 -0.54 -0.89 -0.22
C LEU A 20 -1.39 -2.11 0.10
N LYS A 21 -1.89 -2.79 -0.91
CA LYS A 21 -2.77 -3.95 -0.72
C LYS A 21 -2.04 -5.10 -0.05
N GLU A 22 -0.79 -5.35 -0.40
CA GLU A 22 0.01 -6.41 0.20
C GLU A 22 0.32 -6.13 1.66
N GLY A 23 0.72 -4.89 2.00
CA GLY A 23 0.96 -4.50 3.38
C GLY A 23 -0.29 -4.62 4.25
N LEU A 24 -1.44 -4.20 3.73
CA LEU A 24 -2.72 -4.36 4.42
C LEU A 24 -3.06 -5.83 4.63
N ARG A 25 -2.81 -6.68 3.63
CA ARG A 25 -3.10 -8.10 3.73
C ARG A 25 -2.29 -8.78 4.82
N VAL A 26 -1.02 -8.42 4.98
CA VAL A 26 -0.18 -8.97 6.05
C VAL A 26 -0.80 -8.69 7.42
N VAL A 27 -1.17 -7.44 7.69
CA VAL A 27 -1.75 -7.06 8.99
C VAL A 27 -3.13 -7.67 9.17
N GLU A 28 -3.94 -7.70 8.13
CA GLU A 28 -5.27 -8.33 8.15
C GLU A 28 -5.16 -9.79 8.57
N ASP A 29 -4.25 -10.55 7.98
CA ASP A 29 -4.10 -11.97 8.25
C ASP A 29 -3.55 -12.23 9.66
N ILE A 30 -2.64 -11.41 10.15
CA ILE A 30 -2.16 -11.51 11.53
C ILE A 30 -3.32 -11.26 12.51
N ARG A 31 -4.11 -10.21 12.30
CA ARG A 31 -5.26 -9.93 13.16
C ARG A 31 -6.33 -10.99 13.06
N ARG A 32 -6.57 -11.51 11.87
CA ARG A 32 -7.61 -12.52 11.63
C ARG A 32 -7.24 -13.88 12.22
N TYR A 33 -6.02 -14.35 12.00
CA TYR A 33 -5.65 -15.74 12.29
C TYR A 33 -4.83 -15.92 13.56
N VAL A 34 -4.05 -14.93 13.97
CA VAL A 34 -3.26 -15.02 15.20
C VAL A 34 -4.08 -14.51 16.39
N PHE A 35 -4.83 -13.42 16.22
CA PHE A 35 -5.53 -12.77 17.33
C PHE A 35 -7.04 -12.96 17.30
N ASP A 36 -7.61 -13.58 16.29
CA ASP A 36 -9.06 -13.72 16.12
C ASP A 36 -9.80 -12.37 16.30
N ASP A 37 -9.17 -11.31 15.82
CA ASP A 37 -9.65 -9.92 16.00
C ASP A 37 -10.61 -9.56 14.87
N LEU A 38 -11.90 -9.77 15.09
CA LEU A 38 -12.93 -9.49 14.09
C LEU A 38 -12.97 -7.99 13.73
N ALA A 39 -12.88 -7.12 14.73
CA ALA A 39 -13.04 -5.68 14.50
C ALA A 39 -11.93 -5.12 13.61
N LEU A 40 -10.66 -5.34 13.96
CA LEU A 40 -9.55 -4.82 13.19
C LEU A 40 -9.39 -5.52 11.86
N SER A 41 -9.54 -6.84 11.79
CA SER A 41 -9.43 -7.56 10.51
C SER A 41 -10.50 -7.08 9.52
N SER A 42 -11.72 -6.81 9.99
CA SER A 42 -12.79 -6.29 9.15
C SER A 42 -12.51 -4.87 8.66
N GLN A 43 -11.98 -4.00 9.53
CA GLN A 43 -11.61 -2.63 9.14
C GLN A 43 -10.51 -2.65 8.07
N ILE A 44 -9.49 -3.45 8.26
CA ILE A 44 -8.36 -3.55 7.32
C ILE A 44 -8.83 -4.13 5.98
N LYS A 45 -9.69 -5.15 6.02
CA LYS A 45 -10.29 -5.72 4.82
C LYS A 45 -11.09 -4.66 4.04
N THR A 46 -11.85 -3.82 4.74
CA THR A 46 -12.60 -2.73 4.12
C THR A 46 -11.67 -1.74 3.42
N LEU A 47 -10.56 -1.36 4.07
CA LEU A 47 -9.57 -0.47 3.45
C LEU A 47 -8.90 -1.12 2.24
N ARG A 48 -8.57 -2.41 2.32
CA ARG A 48 -7.98 -3.14 1.21
C ARG A 48 -8.91 -3.16 0.00
N HIS A 49 -10.22 -3.34 0.22
CA HIS A 49 -11.21 -3.27 -0.85
C HIS A 49 -11.38 -1.86 -1.39
N LYS A 50 -11.33 -0.84 -0.54
CA LYS A 50 -11.40 0.57 -0.94
C LYS A 50 -10.21 0.96 -1.83
N ALA A 51 -9.06 0.31 -1.66
CA ALA A 51 -7.88 0.52 -2.49
C ALA A 51 -7.98 -0.13 -3.87
N LYS A 52 -9.01 -0.94 -4.12
CA LYS A 52 -9.25 -1.56 -5.44
C LYS A 52 -9.92 -0.56 -6.36
N ILE A 53 -9.11 0.19 -7.07
CA ILE A 53 -9.56 1.05 -8.17
C ILE A 53 -9.32 0.32 -9.49
N ASP A 54 -9.85 0.85 -10.59
CA ASP A 54 -9.52 0.32 -11.91
C ASP A 54 -8.03 0.55 -12.20
N SER A 55 -7.27 -0.53 -12.19
CA SER A 55 -5.81 -0.51 -12.38
C SER A 55 -5.38 -1.06 -13.73
N SER A 56 -6.33 -1.36 -14.62
CA SER A 56 -6.05 -1.99 -15.92
C SER A 56 -5.11 -1.15 -16.79
N GLU A 57 -5.13 0.17 -16.65
CA GLU A 57 -4.26 1.07 -17.38
C GLU A 57 -2.82 1.03 -16.84
N PHE A 58 -2.66 0.88 -15.52
CA PHE A 58 -1.36 1.00 -14.86
C PHE A 58 -0.54 -0.30 -14.95
N ILE A 59 -1.19 -1.46 -14.90
CA ILE A 59 -0.52 -2.75 -14.92
C ILE A 59 0.30 -2.95 -16.21
N LYS A 60 -0.08 -2.29 -17.29
CA LYS A 60 0.63 -2.37 -18.58
C LYS A 60 2.06 -1.84 -18.48
N PHE A 61 2.34 -0.99 -17.50
CA PHE A 61 3.65 -0.36 -17.32
C PHE A 61 4.47 -1.00 -16.21
N ARG A 62 3.97 -2.11 -15.64
CA ARG A 62 4.70 -2.87 -14.61
C ARG A 62 5.99 -3.43 -15.19
N ASP A 63 7.08 -3.21 -14.45
CA ASP A 63 8.38 -3.76 -14.79
C ASP A 63 9.15 -4.09 -13.50
N ALA A 64 8.81 -5.23 -12.91
CA ALA A 64 9.44 -5.70 -11.68
C ALA A 64 10.85 -6.22 -11.94
N THR A 65 11.12 -6.69 -13.16
CA THR A 65 12.42 -7.24 -13.55
C THR A 65 13.53 -6.18 -13.45
N ASN A 66 13.21 -4.95 -13.85
CA ASN A 66 14.17 -3.83 -13.86
C ASN A 66 14.02 -2.91 -12.64
N ASP A 67 13.40 -3.37 -11.57
CA ASP A 67 13.36 -2.64 -10.30
C ASP A 67 14.77 -2.60 -9.72
N VAL A 68 15.34 -1.39 -9.64
CA VAL A 68 16.72 -1.18 -9.19
C VAL A 68 16.94 -1.52 -7.72
N LEU A 69 15.86 -1.59 -6.92
CA LEU A 69 15.93 -1.95 -5.49
C LEU A 69 15.36 -3.35 -5.23
N LYS A 70 15.23 -4.18 -6.26
CA LYS A 70 14.72 -5.54 -6.11
C LYS A 70 15.55 -6.40 -5.13
N PRO A 71 16.90 -6.35 -5.12
CA PRO A 71 17.67 -7.11 -4.14
C PRO A 71 17.37 -6.66 -2.71
N SER A 72 17.21 -7.63 -1.79
CA SER A 72 16.95 -7.36 -0.38
C SER A 72 18.16 -6.74 0.32
N ILE A 73 17.90 -5.87 1.28
CA ILE A 73 18.92 -5.30 2.16
C ILE A 73 18.65 -5.76 3.60
N LYS A 74 19.68 -5.62 4.46
CA LYS A 74 19.62 -6.14 5.83
C LYS A 74 18.40 -5.62 6.62
N SER A 75 18.07 -4.34 6.47
CA SER A 75 16.94 -3.73 7.20
C SER A 75 15.58 -4.32 6.84
N GLU A 76 15.44 -4.95 5.66
CA GLU A 76 14.19 -5.61 5.26
C GLU A 76 13.88 -6.84 6.09
N PHE A 77 14.87 -7.40 6.79
CA PHE A 77 14.72 -8.56 7.66
C PHE A 77 14.54 -8.17 9.13
N ASP A 78 14.46 -6.88 9.45
CA ASP A 78 14.40 -6.39 10.83
C ASP A 78 12.97 -6.46 11.37
N ARG A 79 12.59 -7.66 11.83
CA ARG A 79 11.29 -7.97 12.43
C ARG A 79 11.52 -8.82 13.68
N ALA A 80 11.52 -8.18 14.87
CA ALA A 80 11.82 -8.87 16.10
C ALA A 80 10.63 -9.67 16.66
N ASN A 81 9.40 -9.22 16.42
CA ASN A 81 8.18 -9.82 16.98
C ASN A 81 6.96 -9.48 16.11
N LEU A 82 5.77 -10.01 16.50
CA LEU A 82 4.53 -9.78 15.75
C LEU A 82 4.13 -8.30 15.73
N THR A 83 4.38 -7.57 16.81
CA THR A 83 4.08 -6.14 16.83
C THR A 83 4.93 -5.40 15.80
N ASP A 84 6.24 -5.63 15.79
CA ASP A 84 7.15 -5.01 14.82
C ASP A 84 6.77 -5.36 13.38
N LEU A 85 6.39 -6.61 13.13
CA LEU A 85 5.96 -7.05 11.80
C LEU A 85 4.72 -6.30 11.34
N GLN A 86 3.73 -6.14 12.20
CA GLN A 86 2.51 -5.43 11.87
C GLN A 86 2.77 -3.93 11.64
N ILE A 87 3.52 -3.30 12.54
CA ILE A 87 3.84 -1.87 12.44
C ILE A 87 4.63 -1.59 11.15
N ALA A 88 5.62 -2.40 10.82
CA ALA A 88 6.41 -2.21 9.60
C ALA A 88 5.52 -2.27 8.34
N ASN A 89 4.57 -3.20 8.29
CA ASN A 89 3.67 -3.32 7.16
C ASN A 89 2.65 -2.19 7.10
N LEU A 90 2.16 -1.71 8.26
CA LEU A 90 1.30 -0.53 8.31
C LEU A 90 2.03 0.73 7.85
N LYS A 91 3.30 0.91 8.26
CA LYS A 91 4.10 2.05 7.80
C LYS A 91 4.29 2.03 6.30
N ARG A 92 4.60 0.87 5.72
CA ARG A 92 4.72 0.72 4.27
C ARG A 92 3.41 1.04 3.56
N ALA A 93 2.28 0.59 4.11
CA ALA A 93 0.97 0.90 3.55
C ALA A 93 0.66 2.39 3.61
N GLN A 94 0.98 3.06 4.72
CA GLN A 94 0.82 4.51 4.86
C GLN A 94 1.66 5.27 3.84
N GLU A 95 2.91 4.89 3.69
CA GLU A 95 3.82 5.51 2.72
C GLU A 95 3.34 5.32 1.29
N SER A 96 2.91 4.10 0.95
CA SER A 96 2.37 3.80 -0.38
C SER A 96 1.10 4.60 -0.67
N ALA A 97 0.22 4.73 0.32
CA ALA A 97 -0.98 5.56 0.18
C ALA A 97 -0.62 7.03 -0.07
N ARG A 98 0.43 7.55 0.58
CA ARG A 98 0.91 8.91 0.34
C ARG A 98 1.45 9.08 -1.08
N VAL A 99 2.25 8.12 -1.57
CA VAL A 99 2.76 8.17 -2.95
C VAL A 99 1.60 8.18 -3.94
N LEU A 100 0.60 7.32 -3.72
CA LEU A 100 -0.59 7.28 -4.58
C LEU A 100 -1.38 8.58 -4.54
N GLU A 101 -1.59 9.13 -3.35
CA GLU A 101 -2.25 10.42 -3.17
C GLU A 101 -1.57 11.51 -4.01
N GLU A 102 -0.26 11.59 -3.96
CA GLU A 102 0.50 12.60 -4.68
C GLU A 102 0.49 12.37 -6.19
N CYS A 103 0.70 11.13 -6.65
CA CYS A 103 0.72 10.82 -8.08
C CYS A 103 -0.65 11.04 -8.72
N PHE A 104 -1.73 10.69 -8.04
CA PHE A 104 -3.07 10.89 -8.57
C PHE A 104 -3.48 12.36 -8.67
N LYS A 105 -2.81 13.28 -7.98
CA LYS A 105 -3.05 14.71 -8.17
C LYS A 105 -2.79 15.15 -9.62
N LEU A 106 -1.94 14.42 -10.33
CA LEU A 106 -1.64 14.70 -11.74
C LEU A 106 -2.64 14.07 -12.71
N ILE A 107 -3.46 13.13 -12.25
CA ILE A 107 -4.27 12.27 -13.13
C ILE A 107 -5.75 12.33 -12.78
N ASP A 108 -6.09 12.10 -11.50
CA ASP A 108 -7.47 11.96 -11.05
C ASP A 108 -7.57 12.32 -9.56
N THR A 109 -8.07 13.52 -9.29
CA THR A 109 -8.16 14.04 -7.93
C THR A 109 -9.12 13.24 -7.05
N THR A 110 -10.11 12.56 -7.63
CA THR A 110 -11.00 11.67 -6.88
C THR A 110 -10.21 10.52 -6.28
N ASN A 111 -9.34 9.89 -7.05
CA ASN A 111 -8.47 8.83 -6.55
C ASN A 111 -7.48 9.37 -5.51
N SER A 112 -6.94 10.57 -5.71
CA SER A 112 -6.08 11.21 -4.72
C SER A 112 -6.76 11.28 -3.35
N GLU A 113 -8.03 11.70 -3.30
CA GLU A 113 -8.79 11.79 -2.05
C GLU A 113 -9.05 10.41 -1.43
N ILE A 114 -9.27 9.38 -2.24
CA ILE A 114 -9.45 8.01 -1.74
C ILE A 114 -8.20 7.57 -0.96
N PHE A 115 -7.03 7.77 -1.53
CA PHE A 115 -5.79 7.31 -0.89
C PHE A 115 -5.40 8.19 0.31
N LYS A 116 -5.74 9.47 0.31
CA LYS A 116 -5.63 10.31 1.51
C LYS A 116 -6.50 9.76 2.64
N SER A 117 -7.74 9.42 2.35
CA SER A 117 -8.68 8.86 3.32
C SER A 117 -8.15 7.54 3.90
N ILE A 118 -7.65 6.66 3.04
CA ILE A 118 -7.04 5.40 3.47
C ILE A 118 -5.86 5.66 4.40
N ARG A 119 -4.99 6.60 4.06
CA ARG A 119 -3.82 6.93 4.88
C ARG A 119 -4.20 7.38 6.27
N TYR A 120 -5.20 8.25 6.40
CA TYR A 120 -5.68 8.72 7.70
C TYR A 120 -6.30 7.59 8.51
N ASP A 121 -7.07 6.71 7.88
CA ASP A 121 -7.64 5.55 8.56
C ASP A 121 -6.55 4.62 9.10
N LEU A 122 -5.46 4.47 8.36
CA LEU A 122 -4.32 3.65 8.79
C LEU A 122 -3.61 4.22 10.02
N TYR A 123 -3.55 5.54 10.16
CA TYR A 123 -3.00 6.17 11.37
C TYR A 123 -3.80 5.78 12.61
N GLU A 124 -5.13 5.73 12.50
CA GLU A 124 -5.98 5.33 13.62
C GLU A 124 -5.86 3.83 13.92
N ILE A 125 -5.78 3.00 12.88
CA ILE A 125 -5.60 1.55 13.05
C ILE A 125 -4.27 1.25 13.76
N GLU A 126 -3.23 1.99 13.45
CA GLU A 126 -1.91 1.79 14.09
C GLU A 126 -1.98 1.92 15.60
N LYS A 127 -2.83 2.79 16.12
CA LYS A 127 -3.00 2.98 17.56
C LYS A 127 -3.54 1.73 18.27
N GLU A 128 -4.18 0.83 17.54
CA GLU A 128 -4.78 -0.38 18.07
C GLU A 128 -3.82 -1.58 18.05
N ILE A 129 -2.66 -1.42 17.44
CA ILE A 129 -1.64 -2.46 17.37
C ILE A 129 -0.73 -2.36 18.60
#